data_0b8c9f302feaf6519636bf0b78ded01d
#
_entry.id   0b8c9f302feaf6519636bf0b78ded01d
#
_cell.length_a   1.000
_cell.length_b   1.000
_cell.length_c   1.000
_cell.angle_alpha   90.00
_cell.angle_beta   90.00
_cell.angle_gamma   90.00
#
_symmetry.space_group_name_H-M   'P 1'
#
loop_
_entity.id
_entity.type
_entity.pdbx_description
1 polymer ?
#
loop_
_entity_poly.entity_id
_entity_poly.type
_entity_poly.pdbx_seq_one_letter_code
_entity_poly.pdbx_strand_id
1 'polypeptide(L)' 'MSSSNKQAHSNQIRVTLQKSLAGQLKNITSSVRGLGLRRRHQTVSVADTPENRGMIKTAEHLLKVEQH' A
#
# COMPACT_ATOMS: atom_id res chain seq x y z
N MET A 1 -8.85 -23.10 -13.92
CA MET A 1 -8.71 -22.57 -13.74
C MET A 1 -8.50 -21.57 -13.83
N SER A 2 -8.14 -21.43 -14.01
CA SER A 2 -7.74 -20.59 -14.15
C SER A 2 -8.21 -19.46 -13.98
N SER A 3 -8.93 -19.33 -14.02
CA SER A 3 -9.56 -18.30 -13.79
C SER A 3 -8.97 -17.41 -12.95
N SER A 4 -8.50 -17.86 -12.02
CA SER A 4 -7.90 -17.09 -11.13
C SER A 4 -6.96 -16.25 -11.78
N ASN A 5 -6.52 -16.64 -12.82
CA ASN A 5 -5.61 -15.91 -13.44
C ASN A 5 -6.00 -14.58 -13.71
N LYS A 6 -7.20 -14.32 -13.70
CA LYS A 6 -7.62 -13.07 -13.94
C LYS A 6 -7.00 -12.16 -13.05
N GLN A 7 -6.76 -12.57 -11.91
CA GLN A 7 -6.16 -11.73 -11.00
C GLN A 7 -4.88 -11.30 -11.46
N ALA A 8 -4.24 -12.10 -12.13
CA ALA A 8 -2.93 -11.77 -12.59
C ALA A 8 -2.95 -10.57 -13.44
N HIS A 9 -4.07 -10.25 -14.00
CA HIS A 9 -4.11 -9.12 -14.81
C HIS A 9 -4.43 -7.91 -14.05
N SER A 10 -4.75 -8.03 -12.82
CA SER A 10 -5.09 -6.89 -12.06
C SER A 10 -3.92 -6.00 -11.95
N ASN A 11 -4.13 -4.75 -11.93
CA ASN A 11 -3.07 -3.81 -11.73
C ASN A 11 -2.55 -3.94 -10.33
N GLN A 12 -1.28 -3.79 -10.18
CA GLN A 12 -0.68 -3.80 -8.87
C GLN A 12 -0.04 -2.45 -8.61
N ILE A 13 0.00 -2.07 -7.37
CA ILE A 13 0.57 -0.80 -6.97
C ILE A 13 1.75 -1.12 -6.09
N ARG A 14 2.88 -0.52 -6.38
CA ARG A 14 4.06 -0.68 -5.54
C ARG A 14 4.11 0.52 -4.60
N VAL A 15 4.17 0.24 -3.33
CA VAL A 15 4.12 1.29 -2.32
C VAL A 15 5.38 1.20 -1.48
N THR A 16 6.05 2.31 -1.30
CA THR A 16 7.26 2.38 -0.49
C THR A 16 7.02 3.36 0.64
N LEU A 17 7.36 2.95 1.85
CA LEU A 17 7.20 3.83 3.00
C LEU A 17 8.40 4.78 3.02
N GLN A 18 8.12 6.06 2.82
CA GLN A 18 9.19 7.06 2.72
C GLN A 18 9.55 7.67 4.07
N LYS A 19 8.60 7.72 4.99
CA LYS A 19 8.82 8.38 6.25
C LYS A 19 8.49 7.45 7.41
N SER A 20 9.03 7.78 8.57
CA SER A 20 8.82 6.98 9.77
C SER A 20 7.36 7.04 10.21
N LEU A 21 6.88 5.97 10.82
CA LEU A 21 5.54 5.95 11.38
C LEU A 21 5.50 6.59 12.76
N ALA A 22 6.64 6.86 13.34
CA ALA A 22 6.69 7.45 14.68
C ALA A 22 6.02 8.81 14.67
N GLY A 23 5.17 9.06 15.63
CA GLY A 23 4.50 10.36 15.73
C GLY A 23 3.30 10.54 14.82
N GLN A 24 2.94 9.51 14.05
CA GLN A 24 1.80 9.62 13.15
C GLN A 24 0.51 9.25 13.86
N LEU A 25 -0.60 9.73 13.32
CA LEU A 25 -1.89 9.41 13.87
C LEU A 25 -2.17 7.92 13.73
N LYS A 26 -2.99 7.40 14.64
CA LYS A 26 -3.25 5.99 14.65
C LYS A 26 -3.89 5.50 13.36
N ASN A 27 -4.81 6.24 12.79
CA ASN A 27 -5.48 5.80 11.57
C ASN A 27 -4.49 5.75 10.41
N ILE A 28 -3.50 6.63 10.38
CA ILE A 28 -2.49 6.61 9.34
C ILE A 28 -1.60 5.41 9.54
N THR A 29 -1.19 5.13 10.77
CA THR A 29 -0.36 3.99 11.06
C THR A 29 -1.09 2.69 10.73
N SER A 30 -2.37 2.62 11.04
CA SER A 30 -3.16 1.44 10.75
C SER A 30 -3.26 1.21 9.25
N SER A 31 -3.43 2.27 8.48
CA SER A 31 -3.51 2.15 7.02
C SER A 31 -2.21 1.60 6.45
N VAL A 32 -1.10 2.11 6.94
CA VAL A 32 0.20 1.67 6.46
C VAL A 32 0.42 0.20 6.84
N ARG A 33 0.05 -0.18 8.05
CA ARG A 33 0.20 -1.56 8.46
C ARG A 33 -0.72 -2.47 7.66
N GLY A 34 -1.90 -1.99 7.32
CA GLY A 34 -2.83 -2.75 6.50
C GLY A 34 -2.28 -3.03 5.11
N LEU A 35 -1.40 -2.16 4.63
CA LEU A 35 -0.75 -2.38 3.35
C LEU A 35 0.44 -3.34 3.48
N GLY A 36 0.88 -3.63 4.69
CA GLY A 36 2.01 -4.52 4.91
C GLY A 36 3.32 -3.82 5.17
N LEU A 37 3.30 -2.51 5.29
CA LEU A 37 4.51 -1.75 5.53
C LEU A 37 4.74 -1.59 7.01
N ARG A 38 5.96 -1.77 7.45
CA ARG A 38 6.27 -1.65 8.87
C ARG A 38 7.48 -0.78 9.14
N ARG A 39 8.35 -0.60 8.17
CA ARG A 39 9.53 0.22 8.43
C ARG A 39 9.78 1.13 7.26
N ARG A 40 10.53 2.16 7.53
CA ARG A 40 10.86 3.15 6.52
C ARG A 40 11.67 2.51 5.40
N HIS A 41 11.37 2.91 4.20
CA HIS A 41 12.02 2.44 2.98
C HIS A 41 11.64 1.00 2.61
N GLN A 42 10.64 0.43 3.27
CA GLN A 42 10.15 -0.88 2.89
C GLN A 42 9.22 -0.72 1.68
N THR A 43 9.27 -1.63 0.76
CA THR A 43 8.42 -1.60 -0.43
C THR A 43 7.58 -2.86 -0.48
N VAL A 44 6.31 -2.71 -0.81
CA VAL A 44 5.43 -3.85 -1.01
C VAL A 44 4.59 -3.61 -2.25
N SER A 45 4.11 -4.69 -2.85
CA SER A 45 3.18 -4.60 -3.96
C SER A 45 1.83 -5.02 -3.45
N VAL A 46 0.81 -4.27 -3.74
CA VAL A 46 -0.55 -4.58 -3.32
C VAL A 46 -1.47 -4.52 -4.52
N ALA A 47 -2.57 -5.23 -4.45
CA ALA A 47 -3.53 -5.21 -5.53
C ALA A 47 -4.19 -3.83 -5.61
N ASP A 48 -4.55 -3.43 -6.81
CA ASP A 48 -5.19 -2.14 -7.02
C ASP A 48 -6.66 -2.30 -6.74
N THR A 49 -7.03 -2.23 -5.50
CA THR A 49 -8.43 -2.36 -5.08
C THR A 49 -8.86 -1.10 -4.37
N PRO A 50 -10.15 -0.85 -4.28
CA PRO A 50 -10.62 0.34 -3.58
C PRO A 50 -10.16 0.39 -2.13
N GLU A 51 -10.06 -0.78 -1.47
CA GLU A 51 -9.63 -0.80 -0.09
C GLU A 51 -8.17 -0.39 0.01
N ASN A 52 -7.33 -0.95 -0.84
CA ASN A 52 -5.91 -0.62 -0.81
C ASN A 52 -5.69 0.83 -1.21
N ARG A 53 -6.45 1.30 -2.19
CA ARG A 53 -6.32 2.69 -2.59
C ARG A 53 -6.72 3.63 -1.47
N GLY A 54 -7.74 3.27 -0.70
CA GLY A 54 -8.16 4.07 0.42
C GLY A 54 -7.07 4.18 1.47
N MET A 55 -6.40 3.06 1.76
CA MET A 55 -5.33 3.08 2.74
C MET A 55 -4.14 3.90 2.23
N ILE A 56 -3.83 3.76 0.95
CA ILE A 56 -2.75 4.53 0.36
C ILE A 56 -3.06 6.01 0.43
N LYS A 57 -4.28 6.39 0.12
CA LYS A 57 -4.65 7.78 0.14
C LYS A 57 -4.57 8.37 1.53
N THR A 58 -4.94 7.61 2.54
CA THR A 58 -4.88 8.07 3.92
C THR A 58 -3.45 8.40 4.32
N ALA A 59 -2.50 7.62 3.85
CA ALA A 59 -1.11 7.79 4.24
C ALA A 59 -0.21 8.23 3.10
N GLU A 60 -0.79 8.78 2.03
CA GLU A 60 0.01 9.06 0.84
C GLU A 60 1.16 10.02 1.11
N HIS A 61 1.02 10.90 2.07
CA HIS A 61 2.08 11.85 2.37
C HIS A 61 3.32 11.16 2.96
N LEU A 62 3.18 9.89 3.37
CA LEU A 62 4.30 9.13 3.88
C LEU A 62 4.77 8.10 2.86
N LEU A 63 4.05 7.92 1.77
CA LEU A 63 4.28 6.83 0.86
C LEU A 63 4.68 7.31 -0.52
N LYS A 64 5.43 6.47 -1.21
CA LYS A 64 5.71 6.71 -2.61
C LYS A 64 4.98 5.60 -3.36
N VAL A 65 4.16 5.98 -4.31
CA VAL A 65 3.31 5.03 -5.01
C VAL A 65 3.75 4.93 -6.45
N GLU A 66 3.94 3.70 -6.93
CA GLU A 66 4.27 3.46 -8.31
C GLU A 66 3.29 2.44 -8.85
N GLN A 67 2.78 2.68 -10.03
CA GLN A 67 1.88 1.74 -10.66
C GLN A 67 2.57 1.04 -11.76
N HIS A 68 2.24 -0.23 -11.94
CA HIS A 68 2.78 -0.99 -13.04
C HIS A 68 1.79 -1.14 -14.16
#